data_fa81818f5a0105fc5a046f422c049145
#
_entry.id   fa81818f5a0105fc5a046f422c049145
#
_cell.length_a   1.000
_cell.length_b   1.000
_cell.length_c   1.000
_cell.angle_alpha   90.00
_cell.angle_beta   90.00
_cell.angle_gamma   90.00
#
_symmetry.space_group_name_H-M   'P 1'
#
loop_
_entity.id
_entity.type
_entity.pdbx_description
1 polymer ?
#
loop_
_entity_poly.entity_id
_entity_poly.type
_entity_poly.pdbx_seq_one_letter_code
_entity_poly.pdbx_strand_id
1 'polypeptide(L)'
;MSSLIAWILRAIPFGTIIMYGALGETLTEKSGNLNLGVPGIMYLGGFAGFASAYYYEKLSANPSAFVCVILALLCALIASALGGLIYAFLTITLRANQNVTGLALTTFGMGVANFFGVFILNGASYTAAPLAYKAFSAMIPVLSGLGVVGKVLFSYGFLAYAAIVLAVVLHWFFTRTRAGLNLRAVGENPATADAAGINVTLYKYVATCTGAAICGVGGLYYVLDYNQGIWATTGQIEALGWLAVALVIFTTWKPLNAIWGAYLFGVLYWLFQFLP
;
A
#
# COMPACT_ATOMS: atom_id res chain seq x y z
N MET A 1 0.74 -9.71 -29.57
CA MET A 1 0.83 -8.44 -28.81
C MET A 1 2.23 -7.90 -29.00
N SER A 2 2.43 -6.62 -29.30
CA SER A 2 3.79 -6.10 -29.34
C SER A 2 4.44 -6.23 -27.95
N SER A 3 5.73 -6.52 -27.91
CA SER A 3 6.51 -6.65 -26.65
C SER A 3 6.35 -5.41 -25.75
N LEU A 4 6.26 -4.23 -26.35
CA LEU A 4 6.03 -2.96 -25.67
C LEU A 4 4.72 -2.91 -24.86
N ILE A 5 3.62 -3.41 -25.43
CA ILE A 5 2.32 -3.44 -24.73
C ILE A 5 2.40 -4.38 -23.50
N ALA A 6 2.99 -5.56 -23.69
CA ALA A 6 3.17 -6.52 -22.60
C ALA A 6 4.04 -5.95 -21.46
N TRP A 7 5.06 -5.17 -21.81
CA TRP A 7 5.90 -4.47 -20.84
C TRP A 7 5.11 -3.45 -20.01
N ILE A 8 4.36 -2.56 -20.67
CA ILE A 8 3.56 -1.54 -19.95
C ILE A 8 2.52 -2.20 -19.05
N LEU A 9 1.85 -3.27 -19.52
CA LEU A 9 0.85 -4.00 -18.75
C LEU A 9 1.41 -4.65 -17.47
N ARG A 10 2.71 -4.93 -17.40
CA ARG A 10 3.39 -5.42 -16.18
C ARG A 10 3.95 -4.28 -15.32
N ALA A 11 4.41 -3.21 -15.95
CA ALA A 11 5.02 -2.07 -15.28
C ALA A 11 4.02 -1.28 -14.41
N ILE A 12 2.79 -1.09 -14.91
CA ILE A 12 1.76 -0.30 -14.21
C ILE A 12 1.31 -0.96 -12.90
N PRO A 13 0.93 -2.26 -12.83
CA PRO A 13 0.60 -2.89 -11.56
C PRO A 13 1.76 -2.87 -10.56
N PHE A 14 2.99 -3.13 -11.01
CA PHE A 14 4.17 -3.04 -10.17
C PHE A 14 4.33 -1.63 -9.57
N GLY A 15 4.26 -0.58 -10.40
CA GLY A 15 4.31 0.80 -9.96
C GLY A 15 3.18 1.16 -8.98
N THR A 16 1.98 0.61 -9.17
CA THR A 16 0.84 0.86 -8.29
C THR A 16 1.08 0.37 -6.88
N ILE A 17 1.75 -0.78 -6.68
CA ILE A 17 2.08 -1.31 -5.36
C ILE A 17 2.95 -0.30 -4.59
N ILE A 18 4.05 0.12 -5.20
CA ILE A 18 4.98 1.07 -4.56
C ILE A 18 4.37 2.46 -4.40
N MET A 19 3.44 2.85 -5.27
CA MET A 19 2.70 4.12 -5.15
C MET A 19 1.85 4.14 -3.88
N TYR A 20 1.11 3.08 -3.53
CA TYR A 20 0.37 3.00 -2.27
C TYR A 20 1.28 3.15 -1.05
N GLY A 21 2.40 2.42 -1.03
CA GLY A 21 3.39 2.54 0.04
C GLY A 21 3.94 3.96 0.16
N ALA A 22 4.32 4.58 -0.96
CA ALA A 22 4.85 5.93 -0.99
C ALA A 22 3.81 7.00 -0.60
N LEU A 23 2.55 6.86 -1.01
CA LEU A 23 1.48 7.79 -0.61
C LEU A 23 1.19 7.71 0.88
N GLY A 24 1.14 6.50 1.44
CA GLY A 24 0.94 6.30 2.88
C GLY A 24 2.12 6.86 3.69
N GLU A 25 3.35 6.58 3.27
CA GLU A 25 4.53 7.10 3.95
C GLU A 25 4.66 8.62 3.80
N THR A 26 4.33 9.18 2.64
CA THR A 26 4.26 10.65 2.47
C THR A 26 3.33 11.30 3.49
N LEU A 27 2.20 10.68 3.82
CA LEU A 27 1.28 11.19 4.84
C LEU A 27 1.89 11.12 6.24
N THR A 28 2.58 10.03 6.57
CA THR A 28 3.28 9.82 7.84
C THR A 28 4.42 10.81 7.99
N GLU A 29 5.32 10.91 7.01
CA GLU A 29 6.49 11.80 7.08
C GLU A 29 6.12 13.28 7.08
N LYS A 30 5.03 13.69 6.41
CA LYS A 30 4.50 15.06 6.50
C LYS A 30 4.02 15.45 7.88
N SER A 31 3.82 14.50 8.79
CA SER A 31 3.56 14.76 10.22
C SER A 31 4.84 14.88 11.06
N GLY A 32 6.01 14.71 10.46
CA GLY A 32 7.30 14.69 11.14
C GLY A 32 7.71 13.35 11.74
N ASN A 33 7.09 12.25 11.31
CA ASN A 33 7.42 10.88 11.72
C ASN A 33 7.97 10.10 10.52
N LEU A 34 9.26 9.75 10.54
CA LEU A 34 9.90 8.93 9.50
C LEU A 34 9.68 7.46 9.82
N ASN A 35 8.88 6.75 9.04
CA ASN A 35 8.54 5.36 9.29
C ASN A 35 9.19 4.38 8.29
N LEU A 36 10.33 3.84 8.64
CA LEU A 36 10.99 2.78 7.87
C LEU A 36 10.29 1.40 8.01
N GLY A 37 9.15 1.35 8.70
CA GLY A 37 8.34 0.14 8.88
C GLY A 37 7.36 -0.15 7.74
N VAL A 38 7.38 0.63 6.67
CA VAL A 38 6.49 0.46 5.50
C VAL A 38 6.46 -0.98 4.98
N PRO A 39 7.60 -1.68 4.81
CA PRO A 39 7.59 -3.07 4.35
C PRO A 39 6.78 -3.99 5.28
N GLY A 40 7.00 -3.89 6.59
CA GLY A 40 6.28 -4.67 7.59
C GLY A 40 4.78 -4.37 7.62
N ILE A 41 4.41 -3.10 7.48
CA ILE A 41 3.01 -2.66 7.40
C ILE A 41 2.34 -3.23 6.13
N MET A 42 3.02 -3.20 4.99
CA MET A 42 2.52 -3.81 3.76
C MET A 42 2.32 -5.33 3.90
N TYR A 43 3.22 -6.02 4.63
CA TYR A 43 3.03 -7.43 4.96
C TYR A 43 1.79 -7.68 5.81
N LEU A 44 1.59 -6.88 6.87
CA LEU A 44 0.42 -7.00 7.74
C LEU A 44 -0.88 -6.80 6.94
N GLY A 45 -0.96 -5.76 6.11
CA GLY A 45 -2.12 -5.48 5.28
C GLY A 45 -2.37 -6.53 4.22
N GLY A 46 -1.32 -6.92 3.50
CA GLY A 46 -1.38 -7.96 2.46
C GLY A 46 -1.84 -9.29 3.01
N PHE A 47 -1.26 -9.73 4.13
CA PHE A 47 -1.62 -10.97 4.80
C PHE A 47 -3.05 -10.95 5.35
N ALA A 48 -3.42 -9.92 6.13
CA ALA A 48 -4.73 -9.85 6.77
C ALA A 48 -5.86 -9.78 5.73
N GLY A 49 -5.67 -9.00 4.68
CA GLY A 49 -6.63 -8.93 3.57
C GLY A 49 -6.74 -10.24 2.81
N PHE A 50 -5.62 -10.88 2.49
CA PHE A 50 -5.62 -12.20 1.88
C PHE A 50 -6.29 -13.25 2.76
N ALA A 51 -5.91 -13.34 4.04
CA ALA A 51 -6.45 -14.32 4.97
C ALA A 51 -7.97 -14.20 5.13
N SER A 52 -8.49 -12.97 5.24
CA SER A 52 -9.93 -12.74 5.34
C SER A 52 -10.67 -13.19 4.08
N ALA A 53 -10.14 -12.89 2.89
CA ALA A 53 -10.70 -13.34 1.63
C ALA A 53 -10.69 -14.87 1.50
N TYR A 54 -9.55 -15.48 1.78
CA TYR A 54 -9.35 -16.93 1.70
C TYR A 54 -10.30 -17.69 2.63
N TYR A 55 -10.40 -17.30 3.90
CA TYR A 55 -11.30 -17.96 4.84
C TYR A 55 -12.77 -17.74 4.49
N TYR A 56 -13.13 -16.54 4.01
CA TYR A 56 -14.48 -16.28 3.53
C TYR A 56 -14.85 -17.18 2.35
N GLU A 57 -13.97 -17.32 1.36
CA GLU A 57 -14.19 -18.21 0.20
C GLU A 57 -14.32 -19.67 0.63
N LYS A 58 -13.54 -20.11 1.62
CA LYS A 58 -13.50 -21.50 2.09
C LYS A 58 -14.71 -21.87 2.98
N LEU A 59 -15.18 -20.93 3.81
CA LEU A 59 -16.22 -21.19 4.80
C LEU A 59 -17.63 -20.88 4.29
N SER A 60 -17.76 -20.05 3.26
CA SER A 60 -19.08 -19.65 2.71
C SER A 60 -19.54 -20.66 1.67
N ALA A 61 -20.79 -21.13 1.81
CA ALA A 61 -21.41 -22.01 0.81
C ALA A 61 -21.60 -21.33 -0.55
N ASN A 62 -21.89 -20.00 -0.56
CA ASN A 62 -22.04 -19.17 -1.76
C ASN A 62 -21.29 -17.87 -1.58
N PRO A 63 -19.96 -17.84 -1.78
CA PRO A 63 -19.17 -16.64 -1.56
C PRO A 63 -19.46 -15.56 -2.60
N SER A 64 -19.77 -14.34 -2.13
CA SER A 64 -20.02 -13.16 -2.95
C SER A 64 -18.70 -12.40 -3.18
N ALA A 65 -18.39 -12.05 -4.43
CA ALA A 65 -17.23 -11.26 -4.79
C ALA A 65 -17.22 -9.88 -4.09
N PHE A 66 -18.38 -9.24 -3.96
CA PHE A 66 -18.51 -7.94 -3.30
C PHE A 66 -18.16 -8.00 -1.81
N VAL A 67 -18.68 -9.00 -1.10
CA VAL A 67 -18.37 -9.20 0.33
C VAL A 67 -16.89 -9.54 0.52
N CYS A 68 -16.34 -10.37 -0.37
CA CYS A 68 -14.93 -10.72 -0.36
C CYS A 68 -14.01 -9.48 -0.47
N VAL A 69 -14.32 -8.57 -1.40
CA VAL A 69 -13.59 -7.30 -1.59
C VAL A 69 -13.67 -6.42 -0.33
N ILE A 70 -14.87 -6.24 0.23
CA ILE A 70 -15.05 -5.40 1.43
C ILE A 70 -14.29 -5.99 2.61
N LEU A 71 -14.41 -7.29 2.86
CA LEU A 71 -13.69 -7.96 3.97
C LEU A 71 -12.18 -7.82 3.81
N ALA A 72 -11.66 -8.10 2.61
CA ALA A 72 -10.24 -7.98 2.32
C ALA A 72 -9.71 -6.56 2.57
N LEU A 73 -10.43 -5.55 2.07
CA LEU A 73 -10.04 -4.14 2.27
C LEU A 73 -10.12 -3.73 3.74
N LEU A 74 -11.20 -4.04 4.45
CA LEU A 74 -11.37 -3.68 5.86
C LEU A 74 -10.30 -4.35 6.73
N CYS A 75 -10.05 -5.65 6.54
CA CYS A 75 -9.03 -6.37 7.31
C CYS A 75 -7.62 -5.84 7.01
N ALA A 76 -7.31 -5.53 5.74
CA ALA A 76 -6.03 -4.93 5.38
C ALA A 76 -5.85 -3.55 6.03
N LEU A 77 -6.84 -2.67 5.95
CA LEU A 77 -6.80 -1.34 6.54
C LEU A 77 -6.64 -1.38 8.05
N ILE A 78 -7.41 -2.24 8.74
CA ILE A 78 -7.38 -2.37 10.20
C ILE A 78 -6.03 -2.94 10.66
N ALA A 79 -5.57 -4.04 10.08
CA ALA A 79 -4.30 -4.67 10.47
C ALA A 79 -3.11 -3.73 10.28
N SER A 80 -3.07 -3.01 9.16
CA SER A 80 -2.03 -2.03 8.86
C SER A 80 -2.11 -0.81 9.77
N ALA A 81 -3.31 -0.30 10.05
CA ALA A 81 -3.52 0.79 11.01
C ALA A 81 -3.07 0.40 12.42
N LEU A 82 -3.30 -0.85 12.85
CA LEU A 82 -2.79 -1.38 14.12
C LEU A 82 -1.26 -1.45 14.13
N GLY A 83 -0.63 -1.87 13.03
CA GLY A 83 0.83 -1.77 12.87
C GLY A 83 1.33 -0.33 12.99
N GLY A 84 0.65 0.61 12.33
CA GLY A 84 0.91 2.04 12.44
C GLY A 84 0.68 2.59 13.85
N LEU A 85 -0.32 2.08 14.58
CA LEU A 85 -0.59 2.46 15.97
C LEU A 85 0.51 2.00 16.91
N ILE A 86 1.04 0.79 16.73
CA ILE A 86 2.21 0.30 17.49
C ILE A 86 3.40 1.23 17.26
N TYR A 87 3.71 1.55 16.00
CA TYR A 87 4.76 2.48 15.65
C TYR A 87 4.55 3.87 16.28
N ALA A 88 3.34 4.42 16.15
CA ALA A 88 2.98 5.73 16.70
C ALA A 88 3.12 5.76 18.23
N PHE A 89 2.69 4.72 18.94
CA PHE A 89 2.84 4.61 20.38
C PHE A 89 4.30 4.63 20.81
N LEU A 90 5.14 3.85 20.14
CA LEU A 90 6.57 3.78 20.46
C LEU A 90 7.29 5.10 20.15
N THR A 91 7.01 5.74 19.02
CA THR A 91 7.76 6.92 18.55
C THR A 91 7.21 8.24 19.07
N ILE A 92 5.89 8.36 19.23
CA ILE A 92 5.24 9.61 19.67
C ILE A 92 5.08 9.65 21.17
N THR A 93 4.58 8.59 21.81
CA THR A 93 4.35 8.54 23.25
C THR A 93 5.63 8.19 24.01
N LEU A 94 6.31 7.12 23.64
CA LEU A 94 7.54 6.68 24.32
C LEU A 94 8.80 7.38 23.78
N ARG A 95 8.67 8.18 22.71
CA ARG A 95 9.77 8.94 22.08
C ARG A 95 10.97 8.08 21.69
N ALA A 96 10.72 6.82 21.32
CA ALA A 96 11.74 5.92 20.81
C ALA A 96 12.31 6.43 19.46
N ASN A 97 13.51 5.98 19.10
CA ASN A 97 14.14 6.34 17.84
C ASN A 97 13.31 5.83 16.66
N GLN A 98 12.87 6.74 15.79
CA GLN A 98 11.97 6.46 14.67
C GLN A 98 12.55 5.42 13.68
N ASN A 99 13.83 5.55 13.35
CA ASN A 99 14.49 4.66 12.39
C ASN A 99 14.57 3.23 12.92
N VAL A 100 15.04 3.08 14.17
CA VAL A 100 15.17 1.76 14.82
C VAL A 100 13.80 1.11 15.00
N THR A 101 12.81 1.89 15.45
CA THR A 101 11.44 1.40 15.63
C THR A 101 10.82 0.97 14.28
N GLY A 102 11.06 1.72 13.20
CA GLY A 102 10.60 1.37 11.86
C GLY A 102 11.21 0.06 11.36
N LEU A 103 12.54 -0.11 11.50
CA LEU A 103 13.22 -1.35 11.14
C LEU A 103 12.71 -2.55 11.97
N ALA A 104 12.50 -2.36 13.27
CA ALA A 104 11.92 -3.38 14.12
C ALA A 104 10.50 -3.74 13.70
N LEU A 105 9.68 -2.75 13.31
CA LEU A 105 8.33 -2.97 12.80
C LEU A 105 8.33 -3.73 11.46
N THR A 106 9.32 -3.49 10.59
CA THR A 106 9.49 -4.28 9.36
C THR A 106 9.67 -5.76 9.68
N THR A 107 10.61 -6.08 10.54
CA THR A 107 10.87 -7.47 10.97
C THR A 107 9.66 -8.08 11.68
N PHE A 108 9.01 -7.31 12.56
CA PHE A 108 7.80 -7.73 13.27
C PHE A 108 6.65 -8.04 12.30
N GLY A 109 6.35 -7.13 11.37
CA GLY A 109 5.27 -7.30 10.40
C GLY A 109 5.48 -8.51 9.49
N MET A 110 6.70 -8.71 8.99
CA MET A 110 7.07 -9.91 8.24
C MET A 110 6.93 -11.17 9.09
N GLY A 111 7.42 -11.13 10.34
CA GLY A 111 7.36 -12.26 11.27
C GLY A 111 5.92 -12.68 11.55
N VAL A 112 5.03 -11.73 11.85
CA VAL A 112 3.60 -11.96 12.08
C VAL A 112 2.93 -12.58 10.85
N ALA A 113 3.12 -11.95 9.67
CA ALA A 113 2.50 -12.43 8.43
C ALA A 113 2.99 -13.83 8.03
N ASN A 114 4.27 -14.10 8.17
CA ASN A 114 4.82 -15.43 7.87
C ASN A 114 4.41 -16.46 8.91
N PHE A 115 4.41 -16.12 10.19
CA PHE A 115 3.98 -17.05 11.26
C PHE A 115 2.53 -17.49 11.06
N PHE A 116 1.61 -16.56 10.91
CA PHE A 116 0.21 -16.91 10.65
C PHE A 116 -0.01 -17.46 9.23
N GLY A 117 0.83 -17.08 8.28
CA GLY A 117 0.83 -17.60 6.92
C GLY A 117 1.06 -19.12 6.87
N VAL A 118 1.93 -19.66 7.72
CA VAL A 118 2.18 -21.11 7.80
C VAL A 118 0.91 -21.88 8.13
N PHE A 119 0.05 -21.37 9.02
CA PHE A 119 -1.22 -22.03 9.37
C PHE A 119 -2.19 -22.03 8.17
N ILE A 120 -2.18 -21.02 7.34
CA ILE A 120 -3.02 -20.96 6.12
C ILE A 120 -2.46 -21.90 5.06
N LEU A 121 -1.15 -21.95 4.91
CA LEU A 121 -0.47 -22.81 3.94
C LEU A 121 -0.67 -24.31 4.26
N ASN A 122 -0.82 -24.67 5.54
CA ASN A 122 -1.04 -26.06 5.99
C ASN A 122 -0.08 -27.07 5.34
N GLY A 123 1.21 -26.73 5.27
CA GLY A 123 2.26 -27.55 4.65
C GLY A 123 2.41 -27.42 3.13
N ALA A 124 1.55 -26.64 2.46
CA ALA A 124 1.72 -26.33 1.03
C ALA A 124 2.72 -25.18 0.80
N SER A 125 3.34 -25.14 -0.37
CA SER A 125 4.25 -24.05 -0.75
C SER A 125 3.53 -22.73 -1.02
N TYR A 126 2.25 -22.78 -1.40
CA TYR A 126 1.40 -21.63 -1.65
C TYR A 126 -0.08 -21.97 -1.44
N THR A 127 -0.90 -20.95 -1.26
CA THR A 127 -2.36 -21.07 -1.28
C THR A 127 -2.95 -19.88 -2.05
N ALA A 128 -4.18 -20.03 -2.56
CA ALA A 128 -4.81 -19.06 -3.44
C ALA A 128 -6.24 -18.75 -3.03
N ALA A 129 -6.68 -17.51 -3.30
CA ALA A 129 -8.04 -17.01 -3.16
C ALA A 129 -8.55 -16.56 -4.56
N PRO A 130 -9.04 -17.49 -5.38
CA PRO A 130 -9.34 -17.23 -6.79
C PRO A 130 -10.54 -16.28 -6.99
N LEU A 131 -11.53 -16.27 -6.11
CA LEU A 131 -12.66 -15.34 -6.19
C LEU A 131 -12.20 -13.91 -5.89
N ALA A 132 -11.38 -13.75 -4.86
CA ALA A 132 -10.78 -12.46 -4.54
C ALA A 132 -9.93 -11.94 -5.70
N TYR A 133 -9.07 -12.76 -6.27
CA TYR A 133 -8.29 -12.39 -7.46
C TYR A 133 -9.18 -11.89 -8.59
N LYS A 134 -10.21 -12.67 -8.97
CA LYS A 134 -11.16 -12.26 -10.00
C LYS A 134 -11.83 -10.92 -9.72
N ALA A 135 -12.18 -10.67 -8.46
CA ALA A 135 -12.85 -9.45 -8.05
C ALA A 135 -11.91 -8.23 -8.06
N PHE A 136 -10.66 -8.40 -7.61
CA PHE A 136 -9.67 -7.32 -7.56
C PHE A 136 -9.05 -7.00 -8.92
N SER A 137 -8.85 -8.00 -9.79
CA SER A 137 -8.29 -7.85 -11.14
C SER A 137 -9.35 -7.56 -12.21
N ALA A 138 -10.62 -7.37 -11.83
CA ALA A 138 -11.70 -7.10 -12.77
C ALA A 138 -11.43 -5.85 -13.62
N MET A 139 -11.30 -6.04 -14.92
CA MET A 139 -11.10 -4.95 -15.89
C MET A 139 -12.40 -4.20 -16.15
N ILE A 140 -12.32 -2.96 -16.61
CA ILE A 140 -13.48 -2.19 -17.05
C ILE A 140 -13.93 -2.71 -18.43
N PRO A 141 -15.06 -3.47 -18.52
CA PRO A 141 -15.32 -4.32 -19.71
C PRO A 141 -15.55 -3.56 -21.01
N VAL A 142 -16.11 -2.35 -20.96
CA VAL A 142 -16.42 -1.56 -22.17
C VAL A 142 -15.19 -0.82 -22.68
N LEU A 143 -14.39 -0.26 -21.77
CA LEU A 143 -13.25 0.59 -22.11
C LEU A 143 -12.00 -0.19 -22.50
N SER A 144 -11.81 -1.39 -21.95
CA SER A 144 -10.68 -2.26 -22.30
C SER A 144 -10.76 -2.80 -23.74
N GLY A 145 -11.94 -2.76 -24.38
CA GLY A 145 -12.18 -3.14 -25.76
C GLY A 145 -11.80 -2.11 -26.83
N LEU A 146 -11.43 -0.88 -26.45
CA LEU A 146 -11.09 0.22 -27.36
C LEU A 146 -9.67 0.10 -27.99
N GLY A 147 -9.35 -1.05 -28.57
CA GLY A 147 -8.06 -1.28 -29.24
C GLY A 147 -6.86 -1.25 -28.30
N VAL A 148 -5.71 -0.76 -28.80
CA VAL A 148 -4.45 -0.71 -28.02
C VAL A 148 -4.53 0.26 -26.84
N VAL A 149 -5.12 1.44 -27.03
CA VAL A 149 -5.27 2.47 -25.98
C VAL A 149 -6.16 1.96 -24.86
N GLY A 150 -7.28 1.32 -25.19
CA GLY A 150 -8.17 0.71 -24.20
C GLY A 150 -7.46 -0.35 -23.37
N LYS A 151 -6.68 -1.21 -24.00
CA LYS A 151 -5.90 -2.24 -23.30
C LYS A 151 -4.85 -1.65 -22.37
N VAL A 152 -4.13 -0.62 -22.80
CA VAL A 152 -3.06 0.01 -21.99
C VAL A 152 -3.62 0.80 -20.81
N LEU A 153 -4.79 1.45 -20.95
CA LEU A 153 -5.31 2.35 -19.92
C LEU A 153 -6.38 1.71 -19.02
N PHE A 154 -7.12 0.71 -19.52
CA PHE A 154 -8.32 0.19 -18.82
C PHE A 154 -8.29 -1.33 -18.54
N SER A 155 -7.12 -1.96 -18.58
CA SER A 155 -6.95 -3.40 -18.30
C SER A 155 -6.48 -3.71 -16.87
N TYR A 156 -6.65 -2.79 -15.94
CA TYR A 156 -6.20 -2.95 -14.54
C TYR A 156 -7.38 -3.06 -13.59
N GLY A 157 -7.15 -3.68 -12.44
CA GLY A 157 -8.10 -3.73 -11.35
C GLY A 157 -8.41 -2.33 -10.78
N PHE A 158 -9.55 -2.20 -10.12
CA PHE A 158 -10.04 -0.91 -9.61
C PHE A 158 -9.07 -0.20 -8.66
N LEU A 159 -8.24 -0.94 -7.92
CA LEU A 159 -7.23 -0.36 -7.01
C LEU A 159 -6.14 0.42 -7.75
N ALA A 160 -5.82 0.07 -9.01
CA ALA A 160 -4.85 0.85 -9.78
C ALA A 160 -5.35 2.29 -10.03
N TYR A 161 -6.64 2.45 -10.34
CA TYR A 161 -7.25 3.78 -10.50
C TYR A 161 -7.45 4.48 -9.16
N ALA A 162 -7.83 3.72 -8.12
CA ALA A 162 -7.98 4.25 -6.76
C ALA A 162 -6.67 4.85 -6.23
N ALA A 163 -5.51 4.29 -6.57
CA ALA A 163 -4.20 4.85 -6.20
C ALA A 163 -3.97 6.23 -6.81
N ILE A 164 -4.32 6.41 -8.10
CA ILE A 164 -4.20 7.72 -8.78
C ILE A 164 -5.15 8.74 -8.14
N VAL A 165 -6.41 8.34 -7.89
CA VAL A 165 -7.40 9.19 -7.21
C VAL A 165 -6.91 9.57 -5.82
N LEU A 166 -6.34 8.61 -5.07
CA LEU A 166 -5.78 8.86 -3.74
C LEU A 166 -4.64 9.86 -3.78
N ALA A 167 -3.75 9.79 -4.77
CA ALA A 167 -2.66 10.76 -4.94
C ALA A 167 -3.20 12.19 -5.15
N VAL A 168 -4.25 12.34 -5.96
CA VAL A 168 -4.91 13.63 -6.19
C VAL A 168 -5.61 14.13 -4.91
N VAL A 169 -6.31 13.24 -4.20
CA VAL A 169 -6.99 13.56 -2.93
C VAL A 169 -5.98 14.00 -1.87
N LEU A 170 -4.86 13.29 -1.71
CA LEU A 170 -3.81 13.68 -0.77
C LEU A 170 -3.15 15.00 -1.15
N HIS A 171 -2.92 15.25 -2.45
CA HIS A 171 -2.43 16.55 -2.90
C HIS A 171 -3.40 17.68 -2.53
N TRP A 172 -4.69 17.51 -2.81
CA TRP A 172 -5.72 18.47 -2.43
C TRP A 172 -5.81 18.64 -0.91
N PHE A 173 -5.75 17.54 -0.14
CA PHE A 173 -5.72 17.56 1.31
C PHE A 173 -4.58 18.44 1.85
N PHE A 174 -3.34 18.22 1.40
CA PHE A 174 -2.18 18.99 1.86
C PHE A 174 -2.18 20.45 1.44
N THR A 175 -2.82 20.80 0.33
CA THR A 175 -2.72 22.15 -0.26
C THR A 175 -3.95 23.02 -0.01
N ARG A 176 -5.12 22.41 0.21
CA ARG A 176 -6.40 23.11 0.24
C ARG A 176 -7.21 22.93 1.51
N THR A 177 -6.84 22.00 2.39
CA THR A 177 -7.61 21.79 3.62
C THR A 177 -6.87 22.35 4.85
N ARG A 178 -7.64 22.85 5.84
CA ARG A 178 -7.08 23.29 7.12
C ARG A 178 -6.35 22.16 7.85
N ALA A 179 -6.91 20.95 7.82
CA ALA A 179 -6.30 19.79 8.46
C ALA A 179 -4.95 19.42 7.82
N GLY A 180 -4.85 19.45 6.49
CA GLY A 180 -3.60 19.18 5.79
C GLY A 180 -2.53 20.26 6.00
N LEU A 181 -2.94 21.53 6.07
CA LEU A 181 -2.02 22.63 6.39
C LEU A 181 -1.51 22.53 7.84
N ASN A 182 -2.40 22.22 8.79
CA ASN A 182 -2.02 21.98 10.19
C ASN A 182 -1.06 20.80 10.31
N LEU A 183 -1.32 19.69 9.58
CA LEU A 183 -0.44 18.53 9.57
C LEU A 183 0.98 18.89 9.11
N ARG A 184 1.10 19.67 8.05
CA ARG A 184 2.40 20.16 7.56
C ARG A 184 3.08 21.06 8.59
N ALA A 185 2.34 21.97 9.23
CA ALA A 185 2.88 22.83 10.30
C ALA A 185 3.41 21.99 11.48
N VAL A 186 2.68 20.94 11.86
CA VAL A 186 3.11 19.97 12.89
C VAL A 186 4.41 19.24 12.47
N GLY A 187 4.56 18.89 11.21
CA GLY A 187 5.77 18.22 10.72
C GLY A 187 6.97 19.16 10.61
N GLU A 188 6.75 20.41 10.20
CA GLU A 188 7.83 21.39 10.02
C GLU A 188 8.33 21.96 11.37
N ASN A 189 7.43 22.34 12.27
CA ASN A 189 7.78 22.82 13.60
C ASN A 189 6.69 22.49 14.63
N PRO A 190 6.81 21.35 15.34
CA PRO A 190 5.83 20.93 16.33
C PRO A 190 5.63 21.94 17.47
N ALA A 191 6.70 22.62 17.91
CA ALA A 191 6.61 23.58 19.01
C ALA A 191 5.80 24.83 18.62
N THR A 192 6.00 25.34 17.40
CA THR A 192 5.22 26.48 16.88
C THR A 192 3.76 26.08 16.64
N ALA A 193 3.51 24.86 16.15
CA ALA A 193 2.15 24.36 15.97
C ALA A 193 1.40 24.22 17.29
N ASP A 194 2.07 23.71 18.33
CA ASP A 194 1.52 23.61 19.69
C ASP A 194 1.19 25.00 20.28
N ALA A 195 2.11 25.95 20.14
CA ALA A 195 1.89 27.34 20.57
C ALA A 195 0.71 28.02 19.85
N ALA A 196 0.40 27.57 18.61
CA ALA A 196 -0.78 28.01 17.86
C ALA A 196 -2.07 27.24 18.22
N GLY A 197 -2.03 26.37 19.25
CA GLY A 197 -3.18 25.60 19.74
C GLY A 197 -3.50 24.34 18.93
N ILE A 198 -2.59 23.87 18.06
CA ILE A 198 -2.78 22.65 17.28
C ILE A 198 -2.35 21.44 18.13
N ASN A 199 -3.22 20.45 18.28
CA ASN A 199 -2.89 19.21 19.00
C ASN A 199 -1.92 18.34 18.20
N VAL A 200 -0.61 18.56 18.42
CA VAL A 200 0.50 17.88 17.73
C VAL A 200 0.40 16.37 17.84
N THR A 201 0.13 15.85 19.04
CA THR A 201 0.05 14.41 19.30
C THR A 201 -1.05 13.76 18.46
N LEU A 202 -2.25 14.33 18.47
CA LEU A 202 -3.39 13.82 17.71
C LEU A 202 -3.09 13.79 16.20
N TYR A 203 -2.54 14.89 15.65
CA TYR A 203 -2.20 14.96 14.24
C TYR A 203 -1.16 13.89 13.83
N LYS A 204 -0.13 13.69 14.66
CA LYS A 204 0.87 12.65 14.42
C LYS A 204 0.28 11.25 14.46
N TYR A 205 -0.53 10.91 15.46
CA TYR A 205 -1.18 9.61 15.55
C TYR A 205 -2.10 9.33 14.36
N VAL A 206 -2.99 10.27 14.04
CA VAL A 206 -3.94 10.11 12.93
C VAL A 206 -3.19 9.95 11.60
N ALA A 207 -2.17 10.78 11.34
CA ALA A 207 -1.40 10.69 10.11
C ALA A 207 -0.65 9.35 9.99
N THR A 208 -0.03 8.90 11.08
CA THR A 208 0.72 7.64 11.09
C THR A 208 -0.21 6.43 10.90
N CYS A 209 -1.36 6.38 11.60
CA CYS A 209 -2.30 5.28 11.45
C CYS A 209 -2.97 5.25 10.06
N THR A 210 -3.37 6.42 9.53
CA THR A 210 -3.97 6.50 8.19
C THR A 210 -2.93 6.25 7.09
N GLY A 211 -1.70 6.75 7.25
CA GLY A 211 -0.60 6.45 6.35
C GLY A 211 -0.28 4.96 6.30
N ALA A 212 -0.21 4.31 7.47
CA ALA A 212 -0.03 2.87 7.57
C ALA A 212 -1.18 2.09 6.90
N ALA A 213 -2.44 2.51 7.11
CA ALA A 213 -3.59 1.88 6.44
C ALA A 213 -3.45 1.94 4.91
N ILE A 214 -3.03 3.08 4.36
CA ILE A 214 -2.79 3.24 2.92
C ILE A 214 -1.65 2.32 2.45
N CYS A 215 -0.52 2.25 3.19
CA CYS A 215 0.58 1.34 2.86
C CYS A 215 0.10 -0.12 2.82
N GLY A 216 -0.78 -0.53 3.74
CA GLY A 216 -1.34 -1.88 3.78
C GLY A 216 -2.17 -2.24 2.56
N VAL A 217 -2.87 -1.27 1.95
CA VAL A 217 -3.57 -1.48 0.66
C VAL A 217 -2.57 -1.82 -0.45
N GLY A 218 -1.36 -1.27 -0.42
CA GLY A 218 -0.29 -1.65 -1.35
C GLY A 218 0.10 -3.13 -1.22
N GLY A 219 0.22 -3.63 0.01
CA GLY A 219 0.44 -5.05 0.27
C GLY A 219 -0.73 -5.94 -0.16
N LEU A 220 -1.97 -5.50 0.11
CA LEU A 220 -3.17 -6.18 -0.36
C LEU A 220 -3.23 -6.27 -1.89
N TYR A 221 -2.96 -5.16 -2.57
CA TYR A 221 -2.93 -5.10 -4.03
C TYR A 221 -1.86 -6.04 -4.61
N TYR A 222 -0.68 -6.10 -3.96
CA TYR A 222 0.35 -7.06 -4.35
C TYR A 222 -0.19 -8.49 -4.32
N VAL A 223 -0.82 -8.92 -3.22
CA VAL A 223 -1.25 -10.32 -3.05
C VAL A 223 -2.45 -10.65 -3.93
N LEU A 224 -3.51 -9.82 -3.91
CA LEU A 224 -4.79 -10.17 -4.52
C LEU A 224 -4.90 -9.83 -6.00
N ASP A 225 -4.15 -8.82 -6.49
CA ASP A 225 -4.16 -8.46 -7.91
C ASP A 225 -2.87 -8.90 -8.61
N TYR A 226 -1.72 -8.32 -8.23
CA TYR A 226 -0.45 -8.53 -8.92
C TYR A 226 0.04 -9.98 -8.83
N ASN A 227 -0.03 -10.61 -7.67
CA ASN A 227 0.36 -12.01 -7.42
C ASN A 227 -0.81 -12.99 -7.60
N GLN A 228 -1.85 -12.61 -8.35
CA GLN A 228 -2.97 -13.47 -8.75
C GLN A 228 -3.71 -14.16 -7.59
N GLY A 229 -3.82 -13.47 -6.44
CA GLY A 229 -4.47 -14.00 -5.26
C GLY A 229 -3.70 -15.12 -4.57
N ILE A 230 -2.40 -15.24 -4.80
CA ILE A 230 -1.54 -16.27 -4.24
C ILE A 230 -0.77 -15.70 -3.05
N TRP A 231 -0.86 -16.39 -1.91
CA TRP A 231 0.00 -16.18 -0.76
C TRP A 231 1.14 -17.19 -0.76
N ALA A 232 2.37 -16.68 -0.70
CA ALA A 232 3.59 -17.45 -0.51
C ALA A 232 4.61 -16.62 0.29
N THR A 233 5.48 -17.27 1.05
CA THR A 233 6.51 -16.63 1.88
C THR A 233 7.75 -16.28 1.04
N THR A 234 7.63 -15.30 0.14
CA THR A 234 8.67 -15.02 -0.87
C THR A 234 9.56 -13.79 -0.59
N GLY A 235 9.27 -12.99 0.43
CA GLY A 235 10.05 -11.77 0.72
C GLY A 235 9.86 -10.62 -0.27
N GLN A 236 9.08 -10.77 -1.34
CA GLN A 236 8.94 -9.74 -2.39
C GLN A 236 8.24 -8.47 -1.90
N ILE A 237 7.29 -8.57 -0.96
CA ILE A 237 6.61 -7.40 -0.37
C ILE A 237 7.62 -6.51 0.35
N GLU A 238 8.64 -7.09 0.99
CA GLU A 238 9.70 -6.34 1.65
C GLU A 238 10.46 -5.45 0.67
N ALA A 239 10.92 -6.02 -0.44
CA ALA A 239 11.63 -5.27 -1.47
C ALA A 239 10.80 -4.12 -2.04
N LEU A 240 9.50 -4.36 -2.27
CA LEU A 240 8.55 -3.34 -2.75
C LEU A 240 8.30 -2.25 -1.70
N GLY A 241 8.27 -2.60 -0.43
CA GLY A 241 8.15 -1.64 0.67
C GLY A 241 9.36 -0.71 0.75
N TRP A 242 10.58 -1.24 0.60
CA TRP A 242 11.80 -0.43 0.52
C TRP A 242 11.83 0.48 -0.70
N LEU A 243 11.36 -0.01 -1.86
CA LEU A 243 11.19 0.83 -3.05
C LEU A 243 10.17 1.95 -2.83
N ALA A 244 9.10 1.69 -2.06
CA ALA A 244 8.12 2.72 -1.72
C ALA A 244 8.74 3.83 -0.87
N VAL A 245 9.55 3.50 0.14
CA VAL A 245 10.30 4.49 0.95
C VAL A 245 11.25 5.30 0.06
N ALA A 246 12.01 4.65 -0.82
CA ALA A 246 12.89 5.34 -1.76
C ALA A 246 12.10 6.28 -2.70
N LEU A 247 10.90 5.87 -3.12
CA LEU A 247 10.04 6.68 -3.98
C LEU A 247 9.57 7.97 -3.29
N VAL A 248 9.30 7.96 -1.98
CA VAL A 248 8.93 9.17 -1.22
C VAL A 248 10.00 10.25 -1.37
N ILE A 249 11.25 9.86 -1.16
CA ILE A 249 12.40 10.78 -1.29
C ILE A 249 12.54 11.26 -2.73
N PHE A 250 12.48 10.34 -3.71
CA PHE A 250 12.58 10.66 -5.14
C PHE A 250 11.50 11.65 -5.60
N THR A 251 10.29 11.53 -5.07
CA THR A 251 9.15 12.38 -5.44
C THR A 251 9.03 13.64 -4.58
N THR A 252 10.01 13.88 -3.69
CA THR A 252 10.07 15.05 -2.81
C THR A 252 8.81 15.28 -1.99
N TRP A 253 8.25 14.22 -1.42
CA TRP A 253 7.02 14.22 -0.60
C TRP A 253 5.81 14.89 -1.26
N LYS A 254 5.74 14.84 -2.59
CA LYS A 254 4.61 15.39 -3.37
C LYS A 254 3.77 14.25 -3.92
N PRO A 255 2.50 14.09 -3.47
CA PRO A 255 1.65 12.98 -3.90
C PRO A 255 1.46 12.87 -5.42
N LEU A 256 1.33 14.00 -6.13
CA LEU A 256 1.21 13.99 -7.60
C LEU A 256 2.47 13.48 -8.28
N ASN A 257 3.65 13.77 -7.72
CA ASN A 257 4.90 13.25 -8.25
C ASN A 257 5.01 11.74 -8.06
N ALA A 258 4.36 11.18 -7.03
CA ALA A 258 4.34 9.74 -6.79
C ALA A 258 3.70 8.96 -7.95
N ILE A 259 2.78 9.57 -8.71
CA ILE A 259 2.13 8.92 -9.86
C ILE A 259 3.18 8.61 -10.94
N TRP A 260 3.86 9.62 -11.46
CA TRP A 260 4.84 9.40 -12.52
C TRP A 260 6.10 8.69 -12.01
N GLY A 261 6.53 8.98 -10.78
CA GLY A 261 7.68 8.32 -10.17
C GLY A 261 7.46 6.82 -10.00
N ALA A 262 6.30 6.40 -9.50
CA ALA A 262 5.96 5.00 -9.33
C ALA A 262 5.93 4.24 -10.66
N TYR A 263 5.31 4.81 -11.68
CA TYR A 263 5.27 4.17 -13.00
C TYR A 263 6.63 4.18 -13.70
N LEU A 264 7.44 5.21 -13.51
CA LEU A 264 8.83 5.21 -13.98
C LEU A 264 9.64 4.06 -13.35
N PHE A 265 9.52 3.86 -12.03
CA PHE A 265 10.16 2.72 -11.35
C PHE A 265 9.66 1.38 -11.88
N GLY A 266 8.33 1.24 -12.11
CA GLY A 266 7.76 0.05 -12.71
C GLY A 266 8.28 -0.24 -14.11
N VAL A 267 8.38 0.78 -14.95
CA VAL A 267 8.93 0.71 -16.31
C VAL A 267 10.40 0.27 -16.27
N LEU A 268 11.21 0.88 -15.41
CA LEU A 268 12.63 0.54 -15.27
C LEU A 268 12.83 -0.87 -14.72
N TYR A 269 12.03 -1.28 -13.72
CA TYR A 269 12.13 -2.62 -13.13
C TYR A 269 11.88 -3.73 -14.17
N TRP A 270 10.92 -3.55 -15.06
CA TRP A 270 10.60 -4.55 -16.08
C TRP A 270 11.41 -4.40 -17.37
N LEU A 271 12.21 -3.34 -17.51
CA LEU A 271 12.96 -3.04 -18.73
C LEU A 271 13.90 -4.19 -19.14
N PHE A 272 14.61 -4.77 -18.18
CA PHE A 272 15.58 -5.84 -18.44
C PHE A 272 14.96 -7.09 -19.09
N GLN A 273 13.66 -7.33 -18.87
CA GLN A 273 12.98 -8.51 -19.39
C GLN A 273 12.58 -8.35 -20.87
N PHE A 274 12.59 -7.13 -21.37
CA PHE A 274 12.14 -6.76 -22.73
C PHE A 274 13.26 -6.15 -23.59
N LEU A 275 14.44 -5.97 -23.04
CA LEU A 275 15.65 -5.66 -23.82
C LEU A 275 16.20 -6.95 -24.42
N PRO A 276 16.64 -6.92 -25.70
CA PRO A 276 17.26 -8.08 -26.36
C PRO A 276 18.58 -8.50 -25.73
#